data_34aa44381dfcb38390ec9942def54227
#
_entry.id   34aa44381dfcb38390ec9942def54227
#
_cell.length_a   1.000
_cell.length_b   1.000
_cell.length_c   1.000
_cell.angle_alpha   90.00
_cell.angle_beta   90.00
_cell.angle_gamma   90.00
#
_symmetry.space_group_name_H-M   'P 1'
#
loop_
_entity.id
_entity.type
_entity.pdbx_description
1 polymer ?
#
loop_
_entity_poly.entity_id
_entity_poly.type
_entity_poly.pdbx_seq_one_letter_code
_entity_poly.pdbx_strand_id
1 'polypeptide(L)'
;GKVLMNAALELAEKELMETINRFLEEMSPKDRNIFVRRYWFLDPVSAISKRHHMSAGSVKMNLYRNRKKLLKLLEKEGGRI
;
A
#
# COMPACT_ATOMS: atom_id res chain seq x y z
N GLY A 1 1.09 -22.12 22.98
CA GLY A 1 0.59 -23.02 21.97
C GLY A 1 -0.01 -22.29 20.76
N LYS A 2 -0.79 -23.04 20.01
CA LYS A 2 -1.42 -22.53 18.76
C LYS A 2 -2.34 -21.34 19.00
N VAL A 3 -3.05 -21.30 20.13
CA VAL A 3 -3.99 -20.20 20.43
C VAL A 3 -3.25 -18.88 20.61
N LEU A 4 -2.13 -18.90 21.34
CA LEU A 4 -1.33 -17.69 21.54
C LEU A 4 -0.68 -17.23 20.24
N MET A 5 -0.20 -18.18 19.42
CA MET A 5 0.40 -17.86 18.13
C MET A 5 -0.65 -17.24 17.18
N ASN A 6 -1.85 -17.79 17.12
CA ASN A 6 -2.91 -17.27 16.28
C ASN A 6 -3.33 -15.87 16.74
N ALA A 7 -3.44 -15.65 18.06
CA ALA A 7 -3.77 -14.33 18.60
C ALA A 7 -2.67 -13.30 18.25
N ALA A 8 -1.40 -13.70 18.33
CA ALA A 8 -0.28 -12.83 17.97
C ALA A 8 -0.29 -12.49 16.47
N LEU A 9 -0.60 -13.46 15.61
CA LEU A 9 -0.69 -13.24 14.17
C LEU A 9 -1.85 -12.31 13.82
N GLU A 10 -3.01 -12.49 14.46
CA GLU A 10 -4.16 -11.60 14.24
C GLU A 10 -3.85 -10.17 14.66
N LEU A 11 -3.15 -9.99 15.78
CA LEU A 11 -2.75 -8.68 16.25
C LEU A 11 -1.76 -8.03 15.29
N ALA A 12 -0.79 -8.79 14.78
CA ALA A 12 0.19 -8.30 13.81
C ALA A 12 -0.48 -7.88 12.50
N GLU A 13 -1.46 -8.66 12.03
CA GLU A 13 -2.23 -8.32 10.83
C GLU A 13 -3.04 -7.03 11.04
N LYS A 14 -3.64 -6.87 12.20
CA LYS A 14 -4.40 -5.68 12.54
C LYS A 14 -3.50 -4.44 12.55
N GLU A 15 -2.34 -4.53 13.19
CA GLU A 15 -1.37 -3.44 13.23
C GLU A 15 -0.88 -3.08 11.84
N LEU A 16 -0.61 -4.07 11.00
CA LEU A 16 -0.20 -3.87 9.62
C LEU A 16 -1.28 -3.13 8.83
N MET A 17 -2.53 -3.55 8.96
CA MET A 17 -3.65 -2.92 8.27
C MET A 17 -3.88 -1.48 8.74
N GLU A 18 -3.71 -1.21 10.01
CA GLU A 18 -3.79 0.16 10.55
C GLU A 18 -2.72 1.05 9.95
N THR A 19 -1.49 0.55 9.82
CA THR A 19 -0.38 1.28 9.20
C THR A 19 -0.66 1.57 7.73
N ILE A 20 -1.14 0.57 6.99
CA ILE A 20 -1.47 0.72 5.57
C ILE A 20 -2.61 1.73 5.40
N ASN A 21 -3.64 1.66 6.23
CA ASN A 21 -4.76 2.60 6.17
C ASN A 21 -4.30 4.04 6.42
N ARG A 22 -3.43 4.27 7.40
CA ARG A 22 -2.86 5.61 7.64
C ARG A 22 -2.04 6.09 6.45
N PHE A 23 -1.25 5.20 5.86
CA PHE A 23 -0.47 5.51 4.67
C PHE A 23 -1.38 5.98 3.52
N LEU A 24 -2.48 5.24 3.28
CA LEU A 24 -3.43 5.58 2.22
C LEU A 24 -4.15 6.92 2.50
N GLU A 25 -4.51 7.17 3.76
CA GLU A 25 -5.17 8.42 4.15
C GLU A 25 -4.29 9.65 3.92
N GLU A 26 -2.98 9.51 4.10
CA GLU A 26 -2.02 10.60 3.92
C GLU A 26 -1.68 10.87 2.46
N MET A 27 -2.02 9.96 1.55
CA MET A 27 -1.79 10.14 0.12
C MET A 27 -2.76 11.14 -0.49
N SER A 28 -2.34 11.81 -1.57
CA SER A 28 -3.26 12.61 -2.36
C SER A 28 -4.35 11.69 -2.95
N PRO A 29 -5.57 12.22 -3.24
CA PRO A 29 -6.63 11.40 -3.83
C PRO A 29 -6.21 10.70 -5.13
N LYS A 30 -5.42 11.36 -5.96
CA LYS A 30 -4.92 10.79 -7.22
C LYS A 30 -3.98 9.62 -6.95
N ASP A 31 -2.98 9.81 -6.12
CA ASP A 31 -2.00 8.77 -5.79
C ASP A 31 -2.66 7.59 -5.10
N ARG A 32 -3.60 7.86 -4.19
CA ARG A 32 -4.38 6.82 -3.52
C ARG A 32 -5.16 5.97 -4.52
N ASN A 33 -5.83 6.61 -5.48
CA ASN A 33 -6.61 5.88 -6.48
C ASN A 33 -5.69 5.01 -7.34
N ILE A 34 -4.56 5.52 -7.80
CA ILE A 34 -3.59 4.75 -8.58
C ILE A 34 -3.13 3.53 -7.80
N PHE A 35 -2.76 3.72 -6.54
CA PHE A 35 -2.25 2.65 -5.66
C PHE A 35 -3.29 1.58 -5.40
N VAL A 36 -4.52 2.00 -5.02
CA VAL A 36 -5.62 1.08 -4.72
C VAL A 36 -6.05 0.32 -5.98
N ARG A 37 -6.14 0.98 -7.11
CA ARG A 37 -6.50 0.33 -8.38
C ARG A 37 -5.49 -0.75 -8.75
N ARG A 38 -4.21 -0.49 -8.54
CA ARG A 38 -3.18 -1.49 -8.87
C ARG A 38 -3.15 -2.67 -7.92
N TYR A 39 -3.24 -2.42 -6.61
CA TYR A 39 -2.98 -3.46 -5.61
C TYR A 39 -4.22 -4.12 -5.03
N TRP A 40 -5.35 -3.43 -5.00
CA TRP A 40 -6.60 -4.04 -4.51
C TRP A 40 -7.49 -4.53 -5.66
N PHE A 41 -7.64 -3.72 -6.71
CA PHE A 41 -8.48 -4.10 -7.85
C PHE A 41 -7.69 -4.86 -8.93
N LEU A 42 -6.38 -4.90 -8.82
CA LEU A 42 -5.49 -5.60 -9.75
C LEU A 42 -5.62 -5.07 -11.19
N ASP A 43 -5.91 -3.79 -11.35
CA ASP A 43 -6.01 -3.16 -12.66
C ASP A 43 -4.64 -3.16 -13.34
N PRO A 44 -4.59 -3.41 -14.66
CA PRO A 44 -3.35 -3.27 -15.40
C PRO A 44 -2.92 -1.81 -15.50
N VAL A 45 -1.63 -1.57 -15.61
CA VAL A 45 -1.07 -0.21 -15.73
C VAL A 45 -1.72 0.57 -16.86
N SER A 46 -2.03 -0.10 -17.99
CA SER A 46 -2.69 0.54 -19.13
C SER A 46 -4.05 1.12 -18.78
N ALA A 47 -4.84 0.42 -17.98
CA ALA A 47 -6.16 0.91 -17.55
C ALA A 47 -6.03 2.11 -16.62
N ILE A 48 -5.08 2.08 -15.69
CA ILE A 48 -4.80 3.19 -14.77
C ILE A 48 -4.30 4.41 -15.54
N SER A 49 -3.43 4.18 -16.51
CA SER A 49 -2.90 5.21 -17.41
C SER A 49 -4.03 5.96 -18.12
N LYS A 50 -4.97 5.23 -18.71
CA LYS A 50 -6.13 5.82 -19.39
C LYS A 50 -7.03 6.59 -18.43
N ARG A 51 -7.29 6.03 -17.25
CA ARG A 51 -8.16 6.64 -16.26
C ARG A 51 -7.63 8.00 -15.79
N HIS A 52 -6.33 8.12 -15.63
CA HIS A 52 -5.70 9.33 -15.10
C HIS A 52 -5.05 10.21 -16.15
N HIS A 53 -5.21 9.88 -17.44
CA HIS A 53 -4.59 10.62 -18.54
C HIS A 53 -3.08 10.78 -18.35
N MET A 54 -2.43 9.69 -17.93
CA MET A 54 -1.00 9.62 -17.69
C MET A 54 -0.36 8.60 -18.64
N SER A 55 0.94 8.74 -18.88
CA SER A 55 1.68 7.69 -19.59
C SER A 55 1.85 6.47 -18.69
N ALA A 56 2.06 5.30 -19.29
CA ALA A 56 2.34 4.08 -18.54
C ALA A 56 3.60 4.23 -17.70
N GLY A 57 4.63 4.91 -18.21
CA GLY A 57 5.85 5.19 -17.48
C GLY A 57 5.61 6.04 -16.24
N SER A 58 4.77 7.07 -16.35
CA SER A 58 4.41 7.92 -15.22
C SER A 58 3.66 7.14 -14.14
N VAL A 59 2.74 6.24 -14.55
CA VAL A 59 2.02 5.37 -13.60
C VAL A 59 3.01 4.47 -12.86
N LYS A 60 3.94 3.84 -13.58
CA LYS A 60 4.95 2.96 -12.99
C LYS A 60 5.83 3.69 -12.00
N MET A 61 6.27 4.91 -12.33
CA MET A 61 7.09 5.73 -11.43
C MET A 61 6.31 6.15 -10.19
N ASN A 62 5.04 6.52 -10.36
CA ASN A 62 4.16 6.86 -9.23
C ASN A 62 4.04 5.69 -8.27
N LEU A 63 3.75 4.50 -8.78
CA LEU A 63 3.64 3.28 -7.99
C LEU A 63 4.96 2.93 -7.29
N TYR A 64 6.08 3.04 -8.00
CA TYR A 64 7.39 2.78 -7.43
C TYR A 64 7.70 3.68 -6.24
N ARG A 65 7.50 4.99 -6.39
CA ARG A 65 7.74 5.96 -5.33
C ARG A 65 6.87 5.70 -4.11
N ASN A 66 5.60 5.41 -4.32
CA ASN A 66 4.65 5.17 -3.24
C ASN A 66 4.91 3.82 -2.54
N ARG A 67 5.26 2.77 -3.29
CA ARG A 67 5.71 1.50 -2.69
C ARG A 67 6.92 1.71 -1.79
N LYS A 68 7.88 2.50 -2.26
CA LYS A 68 9.10 2.78 -1.52
C LYS A 68 8.81 3.51 -0.20
N LYS A 69 7.89 4.48 -0.23
CA LYS A 69 7.44 5.18 0.96
C LYS A 69 6.76 4.24 1.95
N LEU A 70 5.88 3.37 1.47
CA LEU A 70 5.21 2.38 2.32
C LEU A 70 6.22 1.42 2.95
N LEU A 71 7.16 0.93 2.16
CA LEU A 71 8.18 0.00 2.65
C LEU A 71 9.01 0.62 3.78
N LYS A 72 9.42 1.87 3.61
CA LYS A 72 10.16 2.61 4.65
C LYS A 72 9.34 2.76 5.93
N LEU A 73 8.05 3.05 5.79
CA LEU A 73 7.15 3.18 6.93
C LEU A 73 7.01 1.85 7.67
N LEU A 74 6.85 0.75 6.93
CA LEU A 74 6.76 -0.59 7.51
C LEU A 74 8.05 -1.01 8.22
N GLU A 75 9.20 -0.71 7.65
CA GLU A 75 10.50 -0.96 8.27
C GLU A 75 10.65 -0.20 9.58
N LYS A 76 10.26 1.07 9.58
CA LYS A 76 10.33 1.93 10.76
C LYS A 76 9.44 1.41 11.88
N GLU A 77 8.22 1.00 11.57
CA GLU A 77 7.29 0.49 12.58
C GLU A 77 7.62 -0.95 13.00
N GLY A 78 8.05 -1.79 12.04
CA GLY A 78 8.47 -3.16 12.34
C GLY A 78 9.71 -3.24 13.22
N GLY A 79 10.59 -2.26 13.14
CA GLY A 79 11.79 -2.19 13.96
C GLY A 79 11.54 -1.93 15.45
N ARG A 80 10.29 -1.71 15.84
CA ARG A 80 9.92 -1.47 17.25
C ARG A 80 9.58 -2.74 18.02
N ILE A 81 9.58 -3.87 17.35
CA ILE A 81 9.23 -5.16 17.99
C ILE A 81 10.49 -5.86 18.55
#